data_945b70f86af3f6907e0ed9d473a20ebb
#
_entry.id   945b70f86af3f6907e0ed9d473a20ebb
#
_cell.length_a   1.000
_cell.length_b   1.000
_cell.length_c   1.000
_cell.angle_alpha   90.00
_cell.angle_beta   90.00
_cell.angle_gamma   90.00
#
_symmetry.space_group_name_H-M   'P 1'
#
loop_
_entity.id
_entity.type
_entity.pdbx_description
1 polymer ?
#
loop_
_entity_poly.entity_id
_entity_poly.type
_entity_poly.pdbx_seq_one_letter_code
_entity_poly.pdbx_strand_id
1 'polypeptide(L)'
;MVTFERGHALVVGVGADLPNTADDAIGLAEILKDPGRCVYPPTQVHMLTGKAATRDAILAAFETLAQSTSTRSTVLVYFSGHGYHATSPTGEFYYLMPYGYDLERLYQTAISGAEFTARLRALSAQKLLVLLDCCHAGGVGESKAPGLALAKSALPPEVHGLLAEGRGRVLIASSQEDELSFAGRPYSAFTLALIEALCGTGVARHDGYVRVADLALHAREVVPGRTNGRQHPILHFEHADNFVLAYYAGGAPAPKGLPFTGTPEIEPEPGAWMGTVTTRQAIAGDHNVQLNLSNVSASSVNVNVREGHGGRGSQSRVCPACGHPVRAGAAFCGNCGARLPT
;
A
#
# COMPACT_ATOMS: atom_id res chain seq x y z
N MET A 1 -4.48 -34.21 12.11
CA MET A 1 -4.48 -33.18 11.05
C MET A 1 -3.05 -32.82 10.77
N VAL A 2 -2.70 -32.61 9.52
CA VAL A 2 -1.38 -32.10 9.14
C VAL A 2 -1.34 -30.63 9.51
N THR A 3 -0.22 -30.14 10.04
CA THR A 3 -0.02 -28.74 10.44
C THR A 3 1.35 -28.27 9.93
N PHE A 4 1.42 -27.07 9.41
CA PHE A 4 2.69 -26.44 9.03
C PHE A 4 3.31 -25.77 10.25
N GLU A 5 3.74 -26.60 11.22
CA GLU A 5 4.15 -26.20 12.59
C GLU A 5 5.23 -25.11 12.66
N ARG A 6 6.05 -24.99 11.60
CA ARG A 6 7.15 -24.02 11.53
C ARG A 6 6.76 -22.72 10.84
N GLY A 7 5.51 -22.60 10.40
CA GLY A 7 4.99 -21.44 9.71
C GLY A 7 4.57 -20.35 10.70
N HIS A 8 5.18 -19.18 10.59
CA HIS A 8 4.81 -17.97 11.33
C HIS A 8 4.52 -16.85 10.35
N ALA A 9 3.56 -16.00 10.65
CA ALA A 9 3.25 -14.86 9.80
C ALA A 9 2.91 -13.61 10.61
N LEU A 10 3.36 -12.46 10.10
CA LEU A 10 2.85 -11.14 10.45
C LEU A 10 2.20 -10.56 9.20
N VAL A 11 0.90 -10.29 9.28
CA VAL A 11 0.08 -9.83 8.15
C VAL A 11 -0.54 -8.49 8.53
N VAL A 12 -0.14 -7.43 7.83
CA VAL A 12 -0.56 -6.05 8.11
C VAL A 12 -1.31 -5.49 6.92
N GLY A 13 -2.54 -4.99 7.16
CA GLY A 13 -3.33 -4.23 6.19
C GLY A 13 -3.82 -2.93 6.80
N VAL A 14 -3.27 -1.81 6.35
CA VAL A 14 -3.45 -0.53 7.05
C VAL A 14 -4.89 -0.02 7.00
N GLY A 15 -5.63 -0.29 5.91
CA GLY A 15 -6.97 0.27 5.75
C GLY A 15 -6.91 1.80 5.58
N ALA A 16 -7.66 2.53 6.39
CA ALA A 16 -7.79 3.99 6.36
C ALA A 16 -8.34 4.49 5.01
N ASP A 17 -7.55 5.24 4.27
CA ASP A 17 -7.84 5.72 2.92
C ASP A 17 -7.66 4.65 1.82
N LEU A 18 -7.11 3.49 2.18
CA LEU A 18 -6.95 2.31 1.30
C LEU A 18 -7.71 1.10 1.87
N PRO A 19 -9.04 1.07 1.86
CA PRO A 19 -9.83 0.03 2.53
C PRO A 19 -9.49 -1.39 2.06
N ASN A 20 -9.18 -1.58 0.78
CA ASN A 20 -8.83 -2.87 0.19
C ASN A 20 -7.61 -3.53 0.86
N THR A 21 -6.69 -2.74 1.43
CA THR A 21 -5.50 -3.29 2.09
C THR A 21 -5.85 -4.11 3.33
N ALA A 22 -6.95 -3.76 4.01
CA ALA A 22 -7.46 -4.55 5.13
C ALA A 22 -8.05 -5.88 4.64
N ASP A 23 -8.82 -5.87 3.55
CA ASP A 23 -9.41 -7.08 2.95
C ASP A 23 -8.32 -8.03 2.43
N ASP A 24 -7.28 -7.48 1.80
CA ASP A 24 -6.09 -8.21 1.35
C ASP A 24 -5.42 -8.96 2.51
N ALA A 25 -5.17 -8.26 3.61
CA ALA A 25 -4.54 -8.84 4.79
C ALA A 25 -5.42 -9.91 5.44
N ILE A 26 -6.73 -9.68 5.53
CA ILE A 26 -7.69 -10.66 6.05
C ILE A 26 -7.67 -11.92 5.18
N GLY A 27 -7.82 -11.78 3.85
CA GLY A 27 -7.82 -12.91 2.93
C GLY A 27 -6.54 -13.73 2.99
N LEU A 28 -5.38 -13.07 3.01
CA LEU A 28 -4.10 -13.75 3.13
C LEU A 28 -3.96 -14.50 4.46
N ALA A 29 -4.35 -13.88 5.58
CA ALA A 29 -4.29 -14.51 6.89
C ALA A 29 -5.25 -15.71 7.02
N GLU A 30 -6.43 -15.64 6.40
CA GLU A 30 -7.39 -16.74 6.36
C GLU A 30 -6.85 -17.93 5.58
N ILE A 31 -6.24 -17.70 4.39
CA ILE A 31 -5.62 -18.77 3.60
C ILE A 31 -4.47 -19.44 4.38
N LEU A 32 -3.64 -18.66 5.04
CA LEU A 32 -2.54 -19.22 5.85
C LEU A 32 -3.05 -20.12 6.96
N LYS A 33 -4.15 -19.78 7.63
CA LYS A 33 -4.77 -20.55 8.72
C LYS A 33 -5.68 -21.68 8.25
N ASP A 34 -6.12 -21.65 6.98
CA ASP A 34 -7.10 -22.63 6.46
C ASP A 34 -6.57 -24.08 6.59
N PRO A 35 -7.26 -24.94 7.38
CA PRO A 35 -6.87 -26.34 7.58
C PRO A 35 -6.94 -27.19 6.30
N GLY A 36 -7.65 -26.70 5.30
CA GLY A 36 -7.73 -27.33 3.99
C GLY A 36 -6.65 -26.85 3.01
N ARG A 37 -5.83 -25.83 3.37
CA ARG A 37 -4.84 -25.22 2.48
C ARG A 37 -3.46 -25.11 3.14
N CYS A 38 -3.11 -23.92 3.65
CA CYS A 38 -1.74 -23.66 4.14
C CYS A 38 -1.43 -24.25 5.51
N VAL A 39 -2.43 -24.42 6.35
CA VAL A 39 -2.39 -25.16 7.63
C VAL A 39 -1.39 -24.57 8.65
N TYR A 40 -1.16 -23.25 8.62
CA TYR A 40 -0.41 -22.58 9.68
C TYR A 40 -1.16 -22.68 11.01
N PRO A 41 -0.47 -22.85 12.15
CA PRO A 41 -1.12 -22.74 13.45
C PRO A 41 -1.77 -21.36 13.61
N PRO A 42 -3.06 -21.25 13.93
CA PRO A 42 -3.73 -19.96 14.05
C PRO A 42 -3.06 -18.99 15.03
N THR A 43 -2.42 -19.49 16.08
CA THR A 43 -1.68 -18.71 17.08
C THR A 43 -0.35 -18.15 16.57
N GLN A 44 0.14 -18.63 15.42
CA GLN A 44 1.37 -18.20 14.78
C GLN A 44 1.14 -17.24 13.62
N VAL A 45 -0.12 -16.88 13.33
CA VAL A 45 -0.50 -15.88 12.31
C VAL A 45 -1.03 -14.64 13.02
N HIS A 46 -0.17 -13.64 13.15
CA HIS A 46 -0.50 -12.35 13.74
C HIS A 46 -1.03 -11.43 12.64
N MET A 47 -2.27 -10.97 12.78
CA MET A 47 -2.90 -10.07 11.82
C MET A 47 -3.24 -8.73 12.47
N LEU A 48 -2.87 -7.63 11.81
CA LEU A 48 -3.19 -6.27 12.21
C LEU A 48 -3.87 -5.55 11.04
N THR A 49 -5.11 -5.09 11.23
CA THR A 49 -5.86 -4.42 10.17
C THR A 49 -6.52 -3.13 10.68
N GLY A 50 -6.66 -2.14 9.78
CA GLY A 50 -7.33 -0.88 10.08
C GLY A 50 -6.74 -0.22 11.33
N LYS A 51 -7.61 0.19 12.26
CA LYS A 51 -7.22 0.89 13.49
C LYS A 51 -6.25 0.12 14.39
N ALA A 52 -6.14 -1.20 14.23
CA ALA A 52 -5.18 -2.01 14.97
C ALA A 52 -3.77 -1.98 14.34
N ALA A 53 -3.63 -1.57 13.07
CA ALA A 53 -2.37 -1.51 12.36
C ALA A 53 -1.58 -0.21 12.65
N THR A 54 -1.50 0.19 13.91
CA THR A 54 -0.71 1.35 14.34
C THR A 54 0.79 1.03 14.33
N ARG A 55 1.65 2.07 14.28
CA ARG A 55 3.09 1.92 14.36
C ARG A 55 3.53 1.04 15.53
N ASP A 56 3.09 1.38 16.72
CA ASP A 56 3.50 0.67 17.94
C ASP A 56 3.01 -0.78 17.96
N ALA A 57 1.79 -1.04 17.48
CA ALA A 57 1.26 -2.40 17.37
C ALA A 57 2.05 -3.26 16.37
N ILE A 58 2.44 -2.68 15.22
CA ILE A 58 3.25 -3.38 14.22
C ILE A 58 4.63 -3.71 14.79
N LEU A 59 5.29 -2.75 15.47
CA LEU A 59 6.60 -2.96 16.07
C LEU A 59 6.55 -4.01 17.21
N ALA A 60 5.51 -3.98 18.04
CA ALA A 60 5.28 -4.99 19.08
C ALA A 60 5.02 -6.38 18.49
N ALA A 61 4.30 -6.46 17.37
CA ALA A 61 4.09 -7.72 16.66
C ALA A 61 5.40 -8.30 16.10
N PHE A 62 6.32 -7.46 15.60
CA PHE A 62 7.67 -7.90 15.21
C PHE A 62 8.45 -8.46 16.41
N GLU A 63 8.36 -7.84 17.57
CA GLU A 63 9.02 -8.33 18.80
C GLU A 63 8.45 -9.69 19.21
N THR A 64 7.13 -9.85 19.19
CA THR A 64 6.47 -11.13 19.44
C THR A 64 6.91 -12.21 18.44
N LEU A 65 6.97 -11.84 17.16
CA LEU A 65 7.42 -12.74 16.09
C LEU A 65 8.89 -13.16 16.31
N ALA A 66 9.77 -12.24 16.67
CA ALA A 66 11.18 -12.54 16.96
C ALA A 66 11.35 -13.50 18.14
N GLN A 67 10.53 -13.35 19.18
CA GLN A 67 10.54 -14.23 20.36
C GLN A 67 9.99 -15.63 20.08
N SER A 68 9.02 -15.74 19.16
CA SER A 68 8.34 -17.01 18.85
C SER A 68 9.01 -17.81 17.73
N THR A 69 9.97 -17.26 17.03
CA THR A 69 10.64 -17.89 15.88
C THR A 69 12.03 -18.41 16.20
N SER A 70 12.47 -19.39 15.44
CA SER A 70 13.80 -20.00 15.51
C SER A 70 14.43 -20.09 14.13
N THR A 71 15.69 -20.51 14.04
CA THR A 71 16.39 -20.73 12.75
C THR A 71 15.68 -21.74 11.84
N ARG A 72 14.82 -22.62 12.40
CA ARG A 72 14.05 -23.62 11.63
C ARG A 72 12.68 -23.09 11.17
N SER A 73 12.27 -21.92 11.63
CA SER A 73 10.97 -21.32 11.26
C SER A 73 10.96 -20.87 9.82
N THR A 74 9.80 -20.91 9.20
CA THR A 74 9.47 -20.24 7.94
C THR A 74 8.60 -19.05 8.29
N VAL A 75 9.07 -17.86 8.01
CA VAL A 75 8.40 -16.61 8.38
C VAL A 75 7.93 -15.87 7.13
N LEU A 76 6.66 -15.45 7.15
CA LEU A 76 6.06 -14.59 6.16
C LEU A 76 5.71 -13.26 6.82
N VAL A 77 6.21 -12.15 6.26
CA VAL A 77 5.82 -10.79 6.65
C VAL A 77 5.13 -10.15 5.45
N TYR A 78 3.89 -9.75 5.63
CA TYR A 78 3.11 -9.05 4.61
C TYR A 78 2.71 -7.67 5.12
N PHE A 79 2.90 -6.66 4.31
CA PHE A 79 2.45 -5.29 4.56
C PHE A 79 1.72 -4.75 3.34
N SER A 80 0.47 -4.32 3.53
CA SER A 80 -0.34 -3.63 2.53
C SER A 80 -0.74 -2.26 3.06
N GLY A 81 -0.36 -1.21 2.32
CA GLY A 81 -0.56 0.18 2.71
C GLY A 81 0.24 1.14 1.84
N HIS A 82 0.40 2.38 2.30
CA HIS A 82 1.26 3.34 1.62
C HIS A 82 2.75 3.14 1.95
N GLY A 83 3.59 3.29 0.92
CA GLY A 83 5.04 3.46 1.05
C GLY A 83 5.45 4.81 0.46
N TYR A 84 6.27 5.59 1.17
CA TYR A 84 6.78 6.87 0.69
C TYR A 84 8.29 6.94 0.76
N HIS A 85 8.86 7.47 -0.32
CA HIS A 85 10.23 7.94 -0.36
C HIS A 85 10.22 9.44 -0.05
N ALA A 86 10.92 9.84 1.00
CA ALA A 86 10.96 11.20 1.47
C ALA A 86 12.35 11.77 1.20
N THR A 87 12.44 12.82 0.39
CA THR A 87 13.68 13.58 0.15
C THR A 87 13.67 14.82 1.01
N SER A 88 14.71 15.00 1.80
CA SER A 88 14.93 16.15 2.68
C SER A 88 16.34 16.68 2.55
N PRO A 89 16.68 17.87 3.09
CA PRO A 89 18.05 18.39 3.12
C PRO A 89 19.07 17.48 3.82
N THR A 90 18.59 16.57 4.69
CA THR A 90 19.41 15.61 5.43
C THR A 90 19.57 14.25 4.75
N GLY A 91 18.89 14.04 3.61
CA GLY A 91 18.99 12.81 2.84
C GLY A 91 17.63 12.29 2.36
N GLU A 92 17.68 11.07 1.87
CA GLU A 92 16.54 10.33 1.38
C GLU A 92 16.17 9.22 2.36
N PHE A 93 14.88 9.09 2.63
CA PHE A 93 14.35 8.13 3.60
C PHE A 93 13.12 7.44 3.02
N TYR A 94 12.96 6.16 3.32
CA TYR A 94 11.76 5.42 3.02
C TYR A 94 10.91 5.22 4.27
N TYR A 95 9.58 5.28 4.12
CA TYR A 95 8.62 5.07 5.20
C TYR A 95 7.46 4.18 4.77
N LEU A 96 7.13 3.21 5.61
CA LEU A 96 5.85 2.51 5.59
C LEU A 96 4.87 3.26 6.49
N MET A 97 3.66 3.51 5.98
CA MET A 97 2.64 4.29 6.67
C MET A 97 1.68 3.38 7.42
N PRO A 98 1.73 3.33 8.76
CA PRO A 98 0.77 2.61 9.58
C PRO A 98 -0.53 3.39 9.72
N TYR A 99 -1.55 2.80 10.34
CA TYR A 99 -2.76 3.52 10.67
C TYR A 99 -2.47 4.70 11.62
N GLY A 100 -3.00 5.88 11.29
CA GLY A 100 -2.85 7.09 12.10
C GLY A 100 -1.52 7.82 11.92
N TYR A 101 -0.78 7.55 10.83
CA TYR A 101 0.40 8.34 10.49
C TYR A 101 0.07 9.83 10.28
N ASP A 102 1.08 10.67 10.47
CA ASP A 102 1.02 12.12 10.30
C ASP A 102 2.18 12.57 9.41
N LEU A 103 1.84 13.13 8.23
CA LEU A 103 2.83 13.57 7.24
C LEU A 103 3.78 14.67 7.76
N GLU A 104 3.36 15.45 8.75
CA GLU A 104 4.21 16.49 9.36
C GLU A 104 5.19 15.91 10.40
N ARG A 105 4.93 14.67 10.86
CA ARG A 105 5.69 13.98 11.91
C ARG A 105 6.06 12.55 11.52
N LEU A 106 6.45 12.33 10.24
CA LEU A 106 6.73 10.99 9.70
C LEU A 106 7.72 10.20 10.54
N TYR A 107 8.80 10.84 10.99
CA TYR A 107 9.83 10.18 11.80
C TYR A 107 9.32 9.65 13.16
N GLN A 108 8.18 10.14 13.65
CA GLN A 108 7.55 9.66 14.88
C GLN A 108 6.40 8.69 14.63
N THR A 109 5.67 8.89 13.53
CA THR A 109 4.37 8.25 13.29
C THR A 109 4.41 7.18 12.21
N ALA A 110 5.41 7.18 11.34
CA ALA A 110 5.64 6.17 10.32
C ALA A 110 6.76 5.20 10.72
N ILE A 111 6.90 4.11 10.00
CA ILE A 111 7.98 3.13 10.20
C ILE A 111 9.02 3.39 9.12
N SER A 112 10.23 3.83 9.50
CA SER A 112 11.31 4.05 8.54
C SER A 112 11.81 2.73 7.94
N GLY A 113 12.35 2.78 6.72
CA GLY A 113 12.96 1.62 6.07
C GLY A 113 14.08 1.01 6.90
N ALA A 114 14.87 1.85 7.57
CA ALA A 114 15.93 1.40 8.48
C ALA A 114 15.35 0.66 9.69
N GLU A 115 14.27 1.19 10.31
CA GLU A 115 13.61 0.54 11.44
C GLU A 115 12.96 -0.78 11.02
N PHE A 116 12.24 -0.80 9.91
CA PHE A 116 11.65 -2.01 9.34
C PHE A 116 12.71 -3.09 9.09
N THR A 117 13.82 -2.71 8.44
CA THR A 117 14.94 -3.61 8.16
C THR A 117 15.59 -4.13 9.45
N ALA A 118 15.72 -3.28 10.47
CA ALA A 118 16.25 -3.71 11.78
C ALA A 118 15.33 -4.76 12.45
N ARG A 119 14.00 -4.61 12.33
CA ARG A 119 13.04 -5.60 12.83
C ARG A 119 13.14 -6.93 12.07
N LEU A 120 13.29 -6.90 10.75
CA LEU A 120 13.50 -8.10 9.94
C LEU A 120 14.83 -8.81 10.30
N ARG A 121 15.90 -8.05 10.57
CA ARG A 121 17.19 -8.61 11.01
C ARG A 121 17.12 -9.30 12.37
N ALA A 122 16.26 -8.82 13.26
CA ALA A 122 16.06 -9.42 14.58
C ALA A 122 15.39 -10.80 14.53
N LEU A 123 14.77 -11.18 13.40
CA LEU A 123 14.19 -12.49 13.21
C LEU A 123 15.27 -13.55 13.02
N SER A 124 15.29 -14.55 13.88
CA SER A 124 16.24 -15.67 13.82
C SER A 124 16.01 -16.62 12.64
N ALA A 125 14.85 -16.54 12.00
CA ALA A 125 14.44 -17.45 10.93
C ALA A 125 15.37 -17.37 9.72
N GLN A 126 15.80 -18.55 9.23
CA GLN A 126 16.59 -18.65 8.01
C GLN A 126 15.74 -18.59 6.74
N LYS A 127 14.42 -18.81 6.86
CA LYS A 127 13.46 -18.75 5.75
C LYS A 127 12.51 -17.60 6.00
N LEU A 128 12.76 -16.49 5.33
CA LEU A 128 11.99 -15.25 5.48
C LEU A 128 11.50 -14.79 4.11
N LEU A 129 10.18 -14.67 3.98
CA LEU A 129 9.53 -14.03 2.86
C LEU A 129 8.93 -12.71 3.31
N VAL A 130 9.32 -11.62 2.68
CA VAL A 130 8.73 -10.29 2.85
C VAL A 130 7.91 -9.96 1.61
N LEU A 131 6.65 -9.63 1.81
CA LEU A 131 5.68 -9.24 0.79
C LEU A 131 5.27 -7.79 1.03
N LEU A 132 5.55 -6.90 0.10
CA LEU A 132 5.18 -5.49 0.19
C LEU A 132 4.15 -5.16 -0.90
N ASP A 133 2.91 -4.97 -0.50
CA ASP A 133 1.84 -4.45 -1.36
C ASP A 133 1.62 -2.97 -1.04
N CYS A 134 2.59 -2.16 -1.46
CA CYS A 134 2.57 -0.72 -1.23
C CYS A 134 1.90 -0.05 -2.43
N CYS A 135 0.60 0.22 -2.28
CA CYS A 135 -0.22 0.82 -3.31
C CYS A 135 0.14 2.27 -3.62
N HIS A 136 0.02 2.61 -4.90
CA HIS A 136 0.23 3.95 -5.43
C HIS A 136 -1.07 4.55 -6.00
N ALA A 137 -2.19 4.42 -5.29
CA ALA A 137 -3.42 5.06 -5.74
C ALA A 137 -3.35 6.58 -5.51
N GLY A 138 -3.20 7.30 -6.61
CA GLY A 138 -3.52 8.71 -6.75
C GLY A 138 -2.84 9.72 -5.82
N GLY A 139 -2.16 10.68 -6.42
CA GLY A 139 -1.74 11.93 -5.81
C GLY A 139 -0.45 11.88 -5.00
N VAL A 140 0.53 12.63 -5.43
CA VAL A 140 1.62 13.10 -4.57
C VAL A 140 0.96 13.85 -3.43
N GLY A 141 1.04 13.33 -2.21
CA GLY A 141 0.72 14.13 -1.03
C GLY A 141 1.74 15.26 -0.98
N GLU A 142 1.35 16.47 -1.38
CA GLU A 142 2.17 17.63 -1.11
C GLU A 142 2.32 17.72 0.41
N SER A 143 3.50 17.34 0.91
CA SER A 143 3.84 17.65 2.28
C SER A 143 3.84 19.15 2.45
N LYS A 144 3.05 19.67 3.36
CA LYS A 144 3.09 21.08 3.75
C LYS A 144 4.34 21.41 4.56
N ALA A 145 5.16 20.42 4.89
CA ALA A 145 6.40 20.61 5.62
C ALA A 145 7.45 21.24 4.67
N PRO A 146 7.99 22.43 5.00
CA PRO A 146 8.98 23.09 4.16
C PRO A 146 10.21 22.22 3.93
N GLY A 147 10.59 22.00 2.68
CA GLY A 147 11.80 21.25 2.30
C GLY A 147 11.65 19.71 2.33
N LEU A 148 10.44 19.16 2.48
CA LEU A 148 10.18 17.73 2.38
C LEU A 148 9.44 17.42 1.08
N ALA A 149 10.11 16.73 0.15
CA ALA A 149 9.48 16.17 -1.04
C ALA A 149 9.13 14.70 -0.76
N LEU A 150 7.89 14.32 -1.04
CA LEU A 150 7.42 12.94 -0.90
C LEU A 150 7.15 12.36 -2.28
N ALA A 151 7.75 11.22 -2.57
CA ALA A 151 7.43 10.38 -3.71
C ALA A 151 6.98 9.01 -3.21
N LYS A 152 6.03 8.39 -3.87
CA LYS A 152 5.63 7.02 -3.52
C LYS A 152 6.69 6.04 -4.00
N SER A 153 6.96 5.02 -3.20
CA SER A 153 7.92 3.97 -3.54
C SER A 153 7.46 2.63 -2.97
N ALA A 154 7.62 1.58 -3.76
CA ALA A 154 7.22 0.24 -3.38
C ALA A 154 8.23 -0.44 -2.45
N LEU A 155 9.47 0.01 -2.40
CA LEU A 155 10.56 -0.73 -1.78
C LEU A 155 11.50 0.15 -0.95
N PRO A 156 11.77 -0.21 0.33
CA PRO A 156 12.82 0.43 1.12
C PRO A 156 14.21 0.07 0.57
N PRO A 157 15.07 1.05 0.21
CA PRO A 157 16.44 0.77 -0.24
C PRO A 157 17.26 -0.03 0.77
N GLU A 158 17.02 0.17 2.07
CA GLU A 158 17.72 -0.50 3.17
C GLU A 158 17.49 -2.01 3.22
N VAL A 159 16.40 -2.49 2.63
CA VAL A 159 16.07 -3.92 2.58
C VAL A 159 17.01 -4.70 1.66
N HIS A 160 17.59 -4.06 0.64
CA HIS A 160 18.56 -4.73 -0.24
C HIS A 160 19.76 -5.28 0.54
N GLY A 161 20.29 -4.52 1.52
CA GLY A 161 21.35 -5.01 2.39
C GLY A 161 20.96 -6.24 3.21
N LEU A 162 19.70 -6.32 3.64
CA LEU A 162 19.19 -7.47 4.39
C LEU A 162 19.15 -8.75 3.54
N LEU A 163 18.80 -8.63 2.27
CA LEU A 163 18.71 -9.78 1.35
C LEU A 163 20.09 -10.38 1.08
N ALA A 164 21.12 -9.54 1.03
CA ALA A 164 22.50 -9.97 0.85
C ALA A 164 23.11 -10.68 2.10
N GLU A 165 22.54 -10.46 3.30
CA GLU A 165 23.08 -10.96 4.56
C GLU A 165 22.78 -12.43 4.86
N GLY A 166 21.90 -13.11 4.10
CA GLY A 166 21.49 -14.47 4.47
C GLY A 166 20.93 -15.32 3.35
N ARG A 167 21.19 -16.62 3.45
CA ARG A 167 20.53 -17.60 2.60
C ARG A 167 19.08 -17.77 3.04
N GLY A 168 18.13 -17.71 2.10
CA GLY A 168 16.71 -17.95 2.37
C GLY A 168 15.92 -16.68 2.75
N ARG A 169 16.40 -15.50 2.40
CA ARG A 169 15.66 -14.24 2.52
C ARG A 169 15.19 -13.80 1.15
N VAL A 170 13.87 -13.61 1.01
CA VAL A 170 13.22 -13.22 -0.25
C VAL A 170 12.32 -12.03 0.01
N LEU A 171 12.33 -11.09 -0.91
CA LEU A 171 11.39 -9.99 -0.92
C LEU A 171 10.67 -9.95 -2.27
N ILE A 172 9.36 -9.76 -2.22
CA ILE A 172 8.51 -9.55 -3.38
C ILE A 172 7.71 -8.27 -3.13
N ALA A 173 7.88 -7.28 -4.01
CA ALA A 173 7.06 -6.08 -4.01
C ALA A 173 6.00 -6.15 -5.10
N SER A 174 4.85 -5.52 -4.88
CA SER A 174 3.70 -5.58 -5.78
C SER A 174 3.93 -4.91 -7.13
N SER A 175 4.81 -3.91 -7.21
CA SER A 175 5.07 -3.10 -8.41
C SER A 175 6.48 -2.55 -8.44
N GLN A 176 6.91 -2.04 -9.59
CA GLN A 176 8.15 -1.27 -9.76
C GLN A 176 8.01 0.13 -9.13
N GLU A 177 9.14 0.87 -9.00
CA GLU A 177 9.16 2.16 -8.30
C GLU A 177 8.28 3.22 -8.97
N ASP A 178 8.14 3.18 -10.27
CA ASP A 178 7.34 4.10 -11.09
C ASP A 178 5.95 3.58 -11.44
N GLU A 179 5.60 2.38 -10.96
CA GLU A 179 4.33 1.73 -11.24
C GLU A 179 3.34 1.86 -10.09
N LEU A 180 2.08 1.66 -10.41
CA LEU A 180 0.97 1.64 -9.47
C LEU A 180 0.58 0.22 -9.11
N SER A 181 0.17 -0.02 -7.87
CA SER A 181 -0.51 -1.24 -7.48
C SER A 181 -2.02 -1.07 -7.64
N PHE A 182 -2.67 -2.07 -8.21
CA PHE A 182 -4.09 -2.03 -8.55
C PHE A 182 -4.91 -2.74 -7.50
N ALA A 183 -5.87 -2.02 -6.94
CA ALA A 183 -6.90 -2.60 -6.08
C ALA A 183 -7.81 -3.54 -6.87
N GLY A 184 -8.57 -4.37 -6.15
CA GLY A 184 -9.46 -5.34 -6.76
C GLY A 184 -10.53 -5.83 -5.79
N ARG A 185 -11.38 -6.71 -6.29
CA ARG A 185 -12.39 -7.45 -5.51
C ARG A 185 -12.32 -8.92 -5.86
N PRO A 186 -12.21 -9.81 -4.87
CA PRO A 186 -12.17 -9.50 -3.43
C PRO A 186 -10.84 -8.94 -2.94
N TYR A 187 -9.76 -8.99 -3.74
CA TYR A 187 -8.40 -8.60 -3.36
C TYR A 187 -7.71 -7.80 -4.45
N SER A 188 -6.65 -7.08 -4.11
CA SER A 188 -5.76 -6.42 -5.07
C SER A 188 -5.21 -7.40 -6.10
N ALA A 189 -4.75 -6.91 -7.26
CA ALA A 189 -4.19 -7.75 -8.31
C ALA A 189 -3.02 -8.60 -7.81
N PHE A 190 -2.18 -8.02 -6.94
CA PHE A 190 -1.03 -8.70 -6.35
C PHE A 190 -1.46 -9.73 -5.30
N THR A 191 -2.26 -9.35 -4.31
CA THR A 191 -2.70 -10.25 -3.25
C THR A 191 -3.54 -11.40 -3.78
N LEU A 192 -4.37 -11.17 -4.81
CA LEU A 192 -5.07 -12.24 -5.50
C LEU A 192 -4.12 -13.28 -6.08
N ALA A 193 -3.05 -12.84 -6.76
CA ALA A 193 -2.03 -13.74 -7.30
C ALA A 193 -1.30 -14.54 -6.21
N LEU A 194 -1.01 -13.92 -5.06
CA LEU A 194 -0.43 -14.61 -3.90
C LEU A 194 -1.36 -15.70 -3.36
N ILE A 195 -2.65 -15.39 -3.20
CA ILE A 195 -3.66 -16.34 -2.71
C ILE A 195 -3.83 -17.51 -3.70
N GLU A 196 -3.85 -17.26 -4.99
CA GLU A 196 -3.90 -18.31 -6.02
C GLU A 196 -2.74 -19.27 -5.90
N ALA A 197 -1.51 -18.76 -5.81
CA ALA A 197 -0.33 -19.59 -5.66
C ALA A 197 -0.37 -20.41 -4.35
N LEU A 198 -0.80 -19.79 -3.24
CA LEU A 198 -1.01 -20.46 -1.96
C LEU A 198 -2.11 -21.52 -1.99
N CYS A 199 -3.02 -21.44 -2.97
CA CYS A 199 -4.03 -22.50 -3.25
C CYS A 199 -3.56 -23.54 -4.28
N GLY A 200 -2.30 -23.45 -4.73
CA GLY A 200 -1.67 -24.42 -5.64
C GLY A 200 -1.76 -24.05 -7.13
N THR A 201 -2.21 -22.84 -7.48
CA THR A 201 -2.20 -22.38 -8.87
C THR A 201 -0.77 -22.02 -9.28
N GLY A 202 -0.32 -22.49 -10.45
CA GLY A 202 1.02 -22.18 -10.96
C GLY A 202 2.17 -22.87 -10.24
N VAL A 203 1.90 -23.82 -9.31
CA VAL A 203 2.98 -24.57 -8.63
C VAL A 203 3.70 -25.47 -9.61
N ALA A 204 5.02 -25.45 -9.58
CA ALA A 204 5.85 -26.25 -10.47
C ALA A 204 5.85 -27.76 -10.11
N ARG A 205 5.56 -28.09 -8.83
CA ARG A 205 5.56 -29.47 -8.32
C ARG A 205 4.23 -29.78 -7.61
N HIS A 206 3.59 -30.85 -8.03
CA HIS A 206 2.34 -31.33 -7.40
C HIS A 206 2.63 -32.26 -6.22
N ASP A 207 3.39 -31.79 -5.24
CA ASP A 207 3.80 -32.54 -4.04
C ASP A 207 3.13 -32.06 -2.75
N GLY A 208 2.12 -31.19 -2.88
CA GLY A 208 1.36 -30.67 -1.75
C GLY A 208 1.94 -29.38 -1.16
N TYR A 209 3.10 -28.92 -1.65
CA TYR A 209 3.78 -27.74 -1.11
C TYR A 209 3.82 -26.60 -2.12
N VAL A 210 3.63 -25.38 -1.64
CA VAL A 210 3.98 -24.15 -2.35
C VAL A 210 5.34 -23.65 -1.85
N ARG A 211 6.18 -23.29 -2.80
CA ARG A 211 7.50 -22.73 -2.53
C ARG A 211 7.54 -21.25 -2.87
N VAL A 212 8.55 -20.58 -2.33
CA VAL A 212 8.69 -19.13 -2.56
C VAL A 212 8.81 -18.76 -4.03
N ALA A 213 9.49 -19.58 -4.85
CA ALA A 213 9.59 -19.35 -6.28
C ALA A 213 8.26 -19.58 -7.02
N ASP A 214 7.44 -20.55 -6.60
CA ASP A 214 6.12 -20.78 -7.20
C ASP A 214 5.24 -19.53 -7.03
N LEU A 215 5.20 -18.99 -5.81
CA LEU A 215 4.43 -17.80 -5.48
C LEU A 215 4.93 -16.57 -6.25
N ALA A 216 6.24 -16.37 -6.29
CA ALA A 216 6.86 -15.23 -6.94
C ALA A 216 6.65 -15.24 -8.47
N LEU A 217 6.89 -16.38 -9.11
CA LEU A 217 6.75 -16.54 -10.56
C LEU A 217 5.28 -16.42 -10.98
N HIS A 218 4.35 -17.02 -10.22
CA HIS A 218 2.93 -16.88 -10.50
C HIS A 218 2.48 -15.40 -10.44
N ALA A 219 2.86 -14.67 -9.39
CA ALA A 219 2.54 -13.25 -9.29
C ALA A 219 3.11 -12.44 -10.46
N ARG A 220 4.38 -12.70 -10.85
CA ARG A 220 5.04 -12.01 -11.96
C ARG A 220 4.42 -12.30 -13.31
N GLU A 221 3.84 -13.49 -13.49
CA GLU A 221 3.19 -13.90 -14.73
C GLU A 221 1.78 -13.29 -14.86
N VAL A 222 0.97 -13.36 -13.79
CA VAL A 222 -0.46 -13.04 -13.91
C VAL A 222 -0.81 -11.59 -13.64
N VAL A 223 -0.07 -10.89 -12.77
CA VAL A 223 -0.37 -9.49 -12.40
C VAL A 223 -0.31 -8.55 -13.59
N PRO A 224 0.72 -8.58 -14.46
CA PRO A 224 0.76 -7.72 -15.64
C PRO A 224 -0.45 -7.94 -16.58
N GLY A 225 -0.85 -9.19 -16.78
CA GLY A 225 -2.02 -9.52 -17.61
C GLY A 225 -3.32 -8.94 -17.05
N ARG A 226 -3.49 -8.88 -15.73
CA ARG A 226 -4.67 -8.34 -15.04
C ARG A 226 -4.73 -6.82 -15.04
N THR A 227 -3.58 -6.17 -15.15
CA THR A 227 -3.43 -4.72 -15.02
C THR A 227 -3.08 -4.04 -16.35
N ASN A 228 -3.29 -4.74 -17.48
CA ASN A 228 -2.97 -4.26 -18.83
C ASN A 228 -1.49 -3.82 -18.97
N GLY A 229 -0.56 -4.57 -18.37
CA GLY A 229 0.86 -4.29 -18.39
C GLY A 229 1.29 -3.06 -17.58
N ARG A 230 0.52 -2.66 -16.56
CA ARG A 230 0.79 -1.46 -15.76
C ARG A 230 1.29 -1.75 -14.35
N GLN A 231 1.38 -3.01 -13.97
CA GLN A 231 1.91 -3.44 -12.67
C GLN A 231 2.77 -4.68 -12.86
N HIS A 232 4.04 -4.59 -12.45
CA HIS A 232 5.00 -5.69 -12.56
C HIS A 232 5.62 -5.96 -11.19
N PRO A 233 5.27 -7.07 -10.53
CA PRO A 233 5.90 -7.45 -9.27
C PRO A 233 7.42 -7.56 -9.38
N ILE A 234 8.13 -7.02 -8.40
CA ILE A 234 9.59 -7.12 -8.28
C ILE A 234 9.94 -8.31 -7.39
N LEU A 235 10.91 -9.09 -7.85
CA LEU A 235 11.38 -10.28 -7.18
C LEU A 235 12.85 -10.13 -6.78
N HIS A 236 13.15 -10.18 -5.49
CA HIS A 236 14.50 -10.17 -4.97
C HIS A 236 14.84 -11.50 -4.31
N PHE A 237 15.68 -12.27 -4.96
CA PHE A 237 16.08 -13.63 -4.58
C PHE A 237 17.60 -13.76 -4.41
N GLU A 238 18.27 -12.76 -3.92
CA GLU A 238 19.72 -12.80 -3.71
C GLU A 238 20.10 -14.03 -2.91
N HIS A 239 20.84 -14.91 -3.16
CA HIS A 239 21.29 -16.09 -2.39
C HIS A 239 20.18 -16.95 -1.72
N ALA A 240 18.92 -16.79 -2.10
CA ALA A 240 17.82 -17.53 -1.46
C ALA A 240 17.62 -18.91 -2.10
N ASP A 241 17.54 -19.94 -1.26
CA ASP A 241 17.05 -21.25 -1.68
C ASP A 241 15.55 -21.18 -1.96
N ASN A 242 15.06 -22.02 -2.87
CA ASN A 242 13.62 -22.16 -3.12
C ASN A 242 12.96 -22.99 -2.00
N PHE A 243 12.75 -22.36 -0.84
CA PHE A 243 12.22 -23.03 0.34
C PHE A 243 10.69 -23.17 0.31
N VAL A 244 10.19 -24.16 1.06
CA VAL A 244 8.76 -24.39 1.26
C VAL A 244 8.18 -23.29 2.13
N LEU A 245 7.09 -22.67 1.64
CA LEU A 245 6.32 -21.66 2.37
C LEU A 245 5.19 -22.28 3.19
N ALA A 246 4.42 -23.19 2.57
CA ALA A 246 3.20 -23.75 3.15
C ALA A 246 2.79 -25.03 2.42
N TYR A 247 1.74 -25.68 2.90
CA TYR A 247 0.94 -26.57 2.05
C TYR A 247 -0.01 -25.73 1.18
N TYR A 248 -0.53 -26.28 0.08
CA TYR A 248 -1.56 -25.64 -0.71
C TYR A 248 -2.93 -26.34 -0.64
N ALA A 249 -2.96 -27.58 -0.15
CA ALA A 249 -4.17 -28.40 -0.07
C ALA A 249 -4.26 -29.23 1.21
N GLY A 250 -3.77 -28.68 2.33
CA GLY A 250 -3.79 -29.39 3.63
C GLY A 250 -2.94 -30.66 3.65
N GLY A 251 -1.87 -30.66 2.84
CA GLY A 251 -0.98 -31.83 2.67
C GLY A 251 -1.37 -32.78 1.53
N ALA A 252 -2.51 -32.58 0.84
CA ALA A 252 -2.86 -33.31 -0.35
C ALA A 252 -2.15 -32.74 -1.61
N PRO A 253 -1.84 -33.58 -2.61
CA PRO A 253 -1.14 -33.13 -3.81
C PRO A 253 -2.04 -32.41 -4.84
N ALA A 254 -3.36 -32.57 -4.75
CA ALA A 254 -4.32 -31.95 -5.66
C ALA A 254 -4.75 -30.57 -5.14
N PRO A 255 -4.59 -29.48 -5.91
CA PRO A 255 -5.08 -28.16 -5.53
C PRO A 255 -6.59 -28.15 -5.30
N LYS A 256 -7.05 -27.38 -4.32
CA LYS A 256 -8.47 -27.25 -3.98
C LYS A 256 -9.17 -26.04 -4.63
N GLY A 257 -8.43 -25.23 -5.38
CA GLY A 257 -8.92 -24.00 -5.96
C GLY A 257 -9.08 -22.86 -4.95
N LEU A 258 -9.61 -21.73 -5.43
CA LEU A 258 -9.81 -20.53 -4.62
C LEU A 258 -10.89 -20.73 -3.54
N PRO A 259 -10.79 -20.05 -2.39
CA PRO A 259 -11.74 -20.17 -1.28
C PRO A 259 -13.04 -19.40 -1.49
N PHE A 260 -13.19 -18.69 -2.59
CA PHE A 260 -14.35 -17.87 -2.91
C PHE A 260 -14.90 -18.21 -4.29
N THR A 261 -16.19 -17.89 -4.49
CA THR A 261 -16.90 -18.04 -5.76
C THR A 261 -17.12 -16.66 -6.38
N GLY A 262 -16.95 -16.54 -7.68
CA GLY A 262 -17.09 -15.30 -8.43
C GLY A 262 -15.85 -14.98 -9.25
N THR A 263 -16.03 -14.11 -10.22
CA THR A 263 -14.93 -13.62 -11.05
C THR A 263 -14.26 -12.45 -10.33
N PRO A 264 -12.97 -12.52 -10.04
CA PRO A 264 -12.25 -11.37 -9.50
C PRO A 264 -12.29 -10.18 -10.44
N GLU A 265 -12.46 -9.00 -9.90
CA GLU A 265 -12.45 -7.74 -10.63
C GLU A 265 -11.27 -6.89 -10.19
N ILE A 266 -10.48 -6.40 -11.14
CA ILE A 266 -9.37 -5.46 -10.87
C ILE A 266 -9.80 -4.07 -11.32
N GLU A 267 -9.47 -3.05 -10.55
CA GLU A 267 -9.75 -1.67 -10.91
C GLU A 267 -9.20 -1.34 -12.30
N PRO A 268 -10.00 -0.69 -13.16
CA PRO A 268 -9.54 -0.28 -14.50
C PRO A 268 -8.45 0.80 -14.42
N GLU A 269 -8.53 1.67 -13.41
CA GLU A 269 -7.56 2.71 -13.09
C GLU A 269 -7.35 2.75 -11.57
N PRO A 270 -6.12 2.98 -11.07
CA PRO A 270 -5.86 3.05 -9.64
C PRO A 270 -6.69 4.13 -8.96
N GLY A 271 -7.38 3.76 -7.89
CA GLY A 271 -8.30 4.64 -7.16
C GLY A 271 -9.69 4.80 -7.76
N ALA A 272 -10.03 4.10 -8.85
CA ALA A 272 -11.35 4.18 -9.48
C ALA A 272 -12.50 3.77 -8.53
N TRP A 273 -12.22 2.90 -7.57
CA TRP A 273 -13.20 2.41 -6.59
C TRP A 273 -13.04 3.01 -5.19
N MET A 274 -12.15 3.99 -5.05
CA MET A 274 -12.09 4.74 -3.79
C MET A 274 -13.42 5.45 -3.62
N GLY A 275 -14.19 4.99 -2.62
CA GLY A 275 -15.53 5.48 -2.35
C GLY A 275 -15.55 6.98 -2.11
N THR A 276 -16.69 7.59 -2.34
CA THR A 276 -16.97 9.01 -2.13
C THR A 276 -16.50 9.43 -0.74
N VAL A 277 -15.32 10.04 -0.66
CA VAL A 277 -14.89 10.71 0.56
C VAL A 277 -15.77 11.94 0.72
N THR A 278 -16.77 11.84 1.57
CA THR A 278 -17.57 13.01 1.96
C THR A 278 -16.73 13.84 2.92
N THR A 279 -15.84 14.65 2.39
CA THR A 279 -15.14 15.66 3.19
C THR A 279 -16.14 16.79 3.46
N ARG A 280 -16.75 16.76 4.63
CA ARG A 280 -17.36 17.97 5.21
C ARG A 280 -16.24 18.82 5.77
N GLN A 281 -15.58 19.58 4.94
CA GLN A 281 -14.77 20.70 5.39
C GLN A 281 -15.68 21.90 5.54
N ALA A 282 -15.97 22.28 6.76
CA ALA A 282 -16.50 23.60 7.06
C ALA A 282 -15.33 24.59 6.93
N ILE A 283 -15.28 25.34 5.83
CA ILE A 283 -14.39 26.48 5.72
C ILE A 283 -15.06 27.65 6.45
N ALA A 284 -14.54 28.01 7.61
CA ALA A 284 -14.94 29.20 8.31
C ALA A 284 -14.27 30.43 7.64
N GLY A 285 -15.00 31.18 6.85
CA GLY A 285 -14.61 32.42 6.19
C GLY A 285 -15.84 33.09 5.60
N ASP A 286 -15.75 34.38 5.28
CA ASP A 286 -16.87 35.26 4.87
C ASP A 286 -17.56 34.88 3.55
N HIS A 287 -17.19 33.73 2.92
CA HIS A 287 -17.87 33.17 1.78
C HIS A 287 -18.17 31.67 2.05
N ASN A 288 -19.40 31.34 2.31
CA ASN A 288 -19.88 29.97 2.39
C ASN A 288 -19.94 29.36 0.98
N VAL A 289 -18.95 28.56 0.60
CA VAL A 289 -19.01 27.69 -0.59
C VAL A 289 -19.54 26.32 -0.13
N GLN A 290 -20.76 26.01 -0.48
CA GLN A 290 -21.33 24.68 -0.23
C GLN A 290 -21.06 23.80 -1.43
N LEU A 291 -20.07 22.89 -1.31
CA LEU A 291 -19.80 21.86 -2.31
C LEU A 291 -20.76 20.69 -2.09
N ASN A 292 -21.68 20.50 -3.01
CA ASN A 292 -22.56 19.34 -3.02
C ASN A 292 -21.99 18.31 -4.01
N LEU A 293 -21.21 17.36 -3.49
CA LEU A 293 -20.62 16.27 -4.27
C LEU A 293 -21.56 15.07 -4.20
N SER A 294 -22.59 15.04 -5.04
CA SER A 294 -23.40 13.84 -5.26
C SER A 294 -22.98 13.17 -6.57
N ASN A 295 -22.58 11.92 -6.48
CA ASN A 295 -22.20 11.06 -7.62
C ASN A 295 -20.95 11.52 -8.41
N VAL A 296 -19.79 11.45 -7.78
CA VAL A 296 -18.50 11.65 -8.45
C VAL A 296 -18.00 10.31 -8.97
N SER A 297 -17.99 10.11 -10.29
CA SER A 297 -17.15 9.11 -10.92
C SER A 297 -15.76 9.72 -11.15
N ALA A 298 -14.69 8.93 -11.03
CA ALA A 298 -13.29 9.37 -11.03
C ALA A 298 -12.82 10.15 -12.28
N SER A 299 -13.66 10.30 -13.30
CA SER A 299 -13.32 10.98 -14.56
C SER A 299 -13.83 12.41 -14.71
N SER A 300 -14.69 12.92 -13.80
CA SER A 300 -15.14 14.32 -13.87
C SER A 300 -15.68 14.82 -12.54
N VAL A 301 -15.09 15.85 -12.00
CA VAL A 301 -15.61 16.62 -10.88
C VAL A 301 -16.36 17.82 -11.44
N ASN A 302 -17.71 17.76 -11.44
CA ASN A 302 -18.53 18.93 -11.72
C ASN A 302 -18.72 19.72 -10.41
N VAL A 303 -18.00 20.82 -10.28
CA VAL A 303 -18.15 21.74 -9.15
C VAL A 303 -19.21 22.77 -9.52
N ASN A 304 -20.44 22.61 -9.02
CA ASN A 304 -21.45 23.68 -9.09
C ASN A 304 -21.26 24.63 -7.91
N VAL A 305 -20.60 25.75 -8.15
CA VAL A 305 -20.50 26.83 -7.16
C VAL A 305 -21.79 27.68 -7.30
N ARG A 306 -22.69 27.56 -6.33
CA ARG A 306 -23.76 28.53 -6.17
C ARG A 306 -23.24 29.68 -5.30
N GLU A 307 -22.94 30.80 -5.91
CA GLU A 307 -22.74 32.04 -5.19
C GLU A 307 -24.08 32.48 -4.59
N GLY A 308 -24.16 32.48 -3.25
CA GLY A 308 -25.26 33.12 -2.55
C GLY A 308 -25.15 34.63 -2.75
N HIS A 309 -26.06 35.22 -3.53
CA HIS A 309 -26.12 36.65 -3.74
C HIS A 309 -26.51 37.34 -2.42
N GLY A 310 -25.51 37.97 -1.82
CA GLY A 310 -25.67 38.96 -0.76
C GLY A 310 -24.78 40.16 -1.08
N GLY A 311 -25.30 41.10 -1.85
CA GLY A 311 -25.00 42.50 -1.79
C GLY A 311 -23.73 43.05 -2.42
N ARG A 312 -23.94 43.82 -3.48
CA ARG A 312 -23.14 44.90 -4.13
C ARG A 312 -21.99 44.44 -5.02
N GLY A 313 -22.23 44.68 -6.32
CA GLY A 313 -21.28 44.50 -7.42
C GLY A 313 -19.96 45.21 -7.20
N SER A 314 -18.89 44.47 -7.24
CA SER A 314 -17.59 45.01 -7.59
C SER A 314 -17.24 44.47 -8.99
N GLN A 315 -17.27 45.31 -9.99
CA GLN A 315 -16.78 45.02 -11.33
C GLN A 315 -15.32 44.60 -11.20
N SER A 316 -15.00 43.40 -11.60
CA SER A 316 -13.63 42.91 -11.73
C SER A 316 -12.98 43.75 -12.83
N ARG A 317 -12.04 44.62 -12.47
CA ARG A 317 -11.20 45.36 -13.42
C ARG A 317 -10.08 44.45 -13.88
N VAL A 318 -9.70 44.59 -15.15
CA VAL A 318 -8.51 43.95 -15.71
C VAL A 318 -7.39 44.97 -15.89
N CYS A 319 -6.15 44.55 -15.72
CA CYS A 319 -5.00 45.39 -15.93
C CYS A 319 -4.91 45.80 -17.41
N PRO A 320 -4.89 47.10 -17.73
CA PRO A 320 -4.83 47.54 -19.12
C PRO A 320 -3.51 47.21 -19.82
N ALA A 321 -2.46 46.89 -19.06
CA ALA A 321 -1.14 46.57 -19.62
C ALA A 321 -0.97 45.07 -19.95
N CYS A 322 -1.61 44.16 -19.20
CA CYS A 322 -1.41 42.70 -19.39
C CYS A 322 -2.69 41.88 -19.34
N GLY A 323 -3.87 42.48 -19.21
CA GLY A 323 -5.17 41.77 -19.18
C GLY A 323 -5.44 40.95 -17.92
N HIS A 324 -4.54 40.94 -16.94
CA HIS A 324 -4.71 40.13 -15.71
C HIS A 324 -5.79 40.74 -14.81
N PRO A 325 -6.68 39.90 -14.20
CA PRO A 325 -7.68 40.36 -13.24
C PRO A 325 -7.01 41.06 -12.05
N VAL A 326 -7.51 42.24 -11.67
CA VAL A 326 -6.98 43.00 -10.52
C VAL A 326 -8.05 43.29 -9.50
N ARG A 327 -7.66 43.32 -8.23
CA ARG A 327 -8.59 43.62 -7.13
C ARG A 327 -9.04 45.08 -7.19
N ALA A 328 -10.28 45.36 -6.87
CA ALA A 328 -10.78 46.69 -6.73
C ALA A 328 -9.96 47.47 -5.68
N GLY A 329 -9.47 48.66 -6.04
CA GLY A 329 -8.63 49.48 -5.16
C GLY A 329 -7.13 49.18 -5.18
N ALA A 330 -6.66 48.21 -5.98
CA ALA A 330 -5.24 47.93 -6.13
C ALA A 330 -4.55 49.09 -6.89
N ALA A 331 -3.45 49.62 -6.36
CA ALA A 331 -2.66 50.65 -6.98
C ALA A 331 -1.70 50.13 -8.06
N PHE A 332 -1.36 48.84 -8.02
CA PHE A 332 -0.43 48.18 -8.97
C PHE A 332 -0.96 46.79 -9.35
N CYS A 333 -0.67 46.36 -10.55
CA CYS A 333 -0.97 44.99 -11.00
C CYS A 333 0.02 44.00 -10.40
N GLY A 334 -0.49 42.98 -9.68
CA GLY A 334 0.35 41.94 -9.05
C GLY A 334 1.09 41.04 -10.06
N ASN A 335 0.67 41.02 -11.34
CA ASN A 335 1.29 40.18 -12.37
C ASN A 335 2.40 40.90 -13.15
N CYS A 336 2.20 42.15 -13.56
CA CYS A 336 3.15 42.89 -14.41
C CYS A 336 3.75 44.15 -13.76
N GLY A 337 3.38 44.48 -12.53
CA GLY A 337 3.85 45.65 -11.80
C GLY A 337 3.34 47.02 -12.34
N ALA A 338 2.50 47.03 -13.38
CA ALA A 338 1.97 48.27 -13.93
C ALA A 338 1.08 49.01 -12.92
N ARG A 339 1.21 50.34 -12.85
CA ARG A 339 0.34 51.18 -12.02
C ARG A 339 -1.08 51.19 -12.61
N LEU A 340 -2.06 50.97 -11.78
CA LEU A 340 -3.45 50.92 -12.18
C LEU A 340 -4.10 52.28 -12.03
N PRO A 341 -4.97 52.67 -12.98
CA PRO A 341 -5.71 53.92 -12.83
C PRO A 341 -6.67 53.84 -11.65
N THR A 342 -6.70 54.85 -10.84
CA THR A 342 -7.58 55.02 -9.67
C THR A 342 -9.05 55.14 -10.07
#